data_ba9a6294aae1c465012bba37b431228f
#
_entry.id   ba9a6294aae1c465012bba37b431228f
#
_cell.length_a   1.000
_cell.length_b   1.000
_cell.length_c   1.000
_cell.angle_alpha   90.00
_cell.angle_beta   90.00
_cell.angle_gamma   90.00
#
_symmetry.space_group_name_H-M   'P 1'
#
loop_
_entity.id
_entity.type
_entity.pdbx_description
1 polymer ?
#
loop_
_entity_poly.entity_id
_entity_poly.type
_entity_poly.pdbx_seq_one_letter_code
_entity_poly.pdbx_strand_id
1 'polypeptide(L)'
;MPCEASHGTHEYYRWRGLFSRRLIQEHGFTWIGVEGDWPDCWRINRWVRGSGDQDLDVYGLLARFERWPTWMWANQDVAEFLAWLREWNLARPAGERVGFYGLDVYSLWDSLREIISWLEANAPDAVPDAMRAWRCFGPYLEDPHEYARSTRLVPESCEADVVALLVEVRRRARLRADDEEAFDAAQNAEVAADAEHYYRIMVRGDRESWNIRDHHMADTIDRLAHHLGPRSKGLVWEHNSHVGDARATDMARDGLVNVGQLVRERHAADGVALVGFASHRGSVLAAGAWGTPESVLPVPDARAGSHEDFLHRALGRPAVLVFGHDRAGPWLSAWLGHRAIGVVYQPIRESRNYVPTRMGDRYDALIWFEQTEALRPLHHEPPPREPEFETEPTGF
;
A
#
# COMPACT_ATOMS: atom_id res chain seq x y z
N MET A 1 1.97 -5.29 11.62
CA MET A 1 1.70 -4.37 10.50
C MET A 1 1.93 -2.95 11.01
N PRO A 2 3.13 -2.35 10.81
CA PRO A 2 3.38 -0.94 11.13
C PRO A 2 2.82 -0.05 10.02
N CYS A 3 2.00 0.93 10.38
CA CYS A 3 1.34 1.82 9.44
C CYS A 3 1.87 3.27 9.48
N GLU A 4 1.13 4.23 8.98
CA GLU A 4 1.43 5.65 9.01
C GLU A 4 0.14 6.48 9.07
N ALA A 5 0.16 7.60 9.80
CA ALA A 5 -0.98 8.51 9.89
C ALA A 5 -1.01 9.55 8.76
N SER A 6 0.04 9.59 7.95
CA SER A 6 0.12 10.37 6.71
C SER A 6 1.20 9.79 5.80
N HIS A 7 0.95 9.80 4.50
CA HIS A 7 1.91 9.29 3.51
C HIS A 7 3.18 10.13 3.37
N GLY A 8 3.16 11.39 3.77
CA GLY A 8 4.25 12.32 3.53
C GLY A 8 5.01 12.76 4.79
N THR A 9 5.14 11.93 5.83
CA THR A 9 5.81 12.26 7.09
C THR A 9 7.10 11.46 7.28
N HIS A 10 8.22 12.18 7.42
CA HIS A 10 9.56 11.60 7.59
C HIS A 10 9.66 10.60 8.76
N GLU A 11 9.21 10.99 9.96
CA GLU A 11 9.34 10.14 11.15
C GLU A 11 8.62 8.82 11.00
N TYR A 12 7.48 8.78 10.28
CA TYR A 12 6.74 7.53 10.07
C TYR A 12 7.54 6.55 9.22
N TYR A 13 8.11 6.99 8.10
CA TYR A 13 8.93 6.16 7.23
C TYR A 13 10.22 5.72 7.91
N ARG A 14 10.91 6.65 8.55
CA ARG A 14 12.14 6.36 9.29
C ARG A 14 11.92 5.32 10.38
N TRP A 15 10.92 5.52 11.25
CA TRP A 15 10.66 4.60 12.35
C TRP A 15 10.11 3.27 11.88
N ARG A 16 9.28 3.26 10.85
CA ARG A 16 8.83 2.04 10.19
C ARG A 16 10.01 1.24 9.65
N GLY A 17 10.96 1.89 8.99
CA GLY A 17 12.21 1.27 8.55
C GLY A 17 13.06 0.74 9.70
N LEU A 18 13.30 1.51 10.76
CA LEU A 18 14.07 1.08 11.93
C LEU A 18 13.42 -0.10 12.66
N PHE A 19 12.10 -0.06 12.83
CA PHE A 19 11.33 -1.14 13.44
C PHE A 19 11.41 -2.42 12.60
N SER A 20 11.29 -2.31 11.28
CA SER A 20 11.39 -3.43 10.36
C SER A 20 12.78 -4.05 10.38
N ARG A 21 13.85 -3.25 10.42
CA ARG A 21 15.23 -3.76 10.57
C ARG A 21 15.36 -4.66 11.81
N ARG A 22 14.86 -4.22 12.97
CA ARG A 22 14.88 -5.04 14.19
C ARG A 22 14.08 -6.31 14.06
N LEU A 23 12.88 -6.26 13.50
CA LEU A 23 12.06 -7.46 13.30
C LEU A 23 12.70 -8.46 12.35
N ILE A 24 13.36 -8.01 11.30
CA ILE A 24 14.13 -8.84 10.39
C ILE A 24 15.33 -9.46 11.11
N GLN A 25 16.12 -8.65 11.82
CA GLN A 25 17.38 -9.07 12.45
C GLN A 25 17.18 -9.98 13.66
N GLU A 26 16.19 -9.67 14.50
CA GLU A 26 16.01 -10.27 15.82
C GLU A 26 14.86 -11.30 15.87
N HIS A 27 13.87 -11.17 14.98
CA HIS A 27 12.63 -11.95 15.04
C HIS A 27 12.32 -12.78 13.78
N GLY A 28 13.20 -12.73 12.77
CA GLY A 28 13.12 -13.59 11.58
C GLY A 28 11.93 -13.26 10.68
N PHE A 29 11.60 -11.98 10.51
CA PHE A 29 10.66 -11.57 9.47
C PHE A 29 11.33 -11.69 8.10
N THR A 30 10.61 -12.24 7.12
CA THR A 30 11.18 -12.70 5.85
C THR A 30 10.67 -11.94 4.63
N TRP A 31 9.64 -11.10 4.77
CA TRP A 31 9.12 -10.30 3.68
C TRP A 31 8.42 -9.04 4.18
N ILE A 32 8.32 -8.06 3.28
CA ILE A 32 7.64 -6.79 3.48
C ILE A 32 6.66 -6.61 2.32
N GLY A 33 5.38 -6.41 2.63
CA GLY A 33 4.36 -5.95 1.69
C GLY A 33 4.07 -4.48 1.91
N VAL A 34 3.90 -3.72 0.85
CA VAL A 34 3.68 -2.28 0.93
C VAL A 34 2.48 -1.83 0.09
N GLU A 35 1.84 -0.74 0.48
CA GLU A 35 0.79 -0.04 -0.28
C GLU A 35 1.39 0.59 -1.55
N GLY A 36 1.77 -0.24 -2.49
CA GLY A 36 2.44 0.14 -3.73
C GLY A 36 2.18 -0.87 -4.84
N ASP A 37 2.41 -0.46 -6.07
CA ASP A 37 2.15 -1.26 -7.26
C ASP A 37 3.02 -2.51 -7.31
N TRP A 38 2.42 -3.64 -7.66
CA TRP A 38 3.12 -4.92 -7.72
C TRP A 38 4.33 -4.90 -8.66
N PRO A 39 4.24 -4.46 -9.94
CA PRO A 39 5.38 -4.50 -10.87
C PRO A 39 6.56 -3.66 -10.40
N ASP A 40 6.31 -2.46 -9.86
CA ASP A 40 7.36 -1.59 -9.34
C ASP A 40 8.06 -2.21 -8.13
N CYS A 41 7.29 -2.73 -7.19
CA CYS A 41 7.81 -3.37 -6.01
C CYS A 41 8.49 -4.71 -6.32
N TRP A 42 8.05 -5.43 -7.38
CA TRP A 42 8.76 -6.63 -7.86
C TRP A 42 10.15 -6.30 -8.40
N ARG A 43 10.31 -5.18 -9.12
CA ARG A 43 11.64 -4.69 -9.52
C ARG A 43 12.53 -4.40 -8.30
N ILE A 44 11.97 -3.77 -7.25
CA ILE A 44 12.67 -3.59 -5.96
C ILE A 44 13.02 -4.94 -5.33
N ASN A 45 12.07 -5.88 -5.27
CA ASN A 45 12.29 -7.22 -4.71
C ASN A 45 13.48 -7.93 -5.37
N ARG A 46 13.54 -7.92 -6.69
CA ARG A 46 14.67 -8.50 -7.44
C ARG A 46 15.98 -7.81 -7.11
N TRP A 47 15.99 -6.47 -7.05
CA TRP A 47 17.17 -5.68 -6.76
C TRP A 47 17.68 -5.91 -5.33
N VAL A 48 16.83 -5.83 -4.31
CA VAL A 48 17.26 -6.06 -2.91
C VAL A 48 17.71 -7.50 -2.66
N ARG A 49 17.22 -8.46 -3.45
CA ARG A 49 17.61 -9.87 -3.37
C ARG A 49 18.80 -10.22 -4.28
N GLY A 50 19.41 -9.23 -4.94
CA GLY A 50 20.61 -9.41 -5.76
C GLY A 50 20.37 -10.08 -7.11
N SER A 51 19.16 -9.91 -7.66
CA SER A 51 18.79 -10.27 -9.03
C SER A 51 18.27 -9.03 -9.76
N GLY A 52 17.90 -9.13 -11.04
CA GLY A 52 17.45 -7.99 -11.81
C GLY A 52 18.59 -7.05 -12.25
N ASP A 53 18.28 -5.76 -12.44
CA ASP A 53 19.21 -4.74 -12.95
C ASP A 53 20.22 -4.33 -11.85
N GLN A 54 21.40 -4.94 -11.91
CA GLN A 54 22.44 -4.74 -10.90
C GLN A 54 23.28 -3.47 -11.11
N ASP A 55 23.18 -2.83 -12.28
CA ASP A 55 23.89 -1.61 -12.62
C ASP A 55 23.23 -0.36 -12.04
N LEU A 56 21.96 -0.49 -11.60
CA LEU A 56 21.24 0.58 -10.92
C LEU A 56 21.61 0.67 -9.44
N ASP A 57 21.82 1.90 -8.99
CA ASP A 57 21.76 2.19 -7.57
C ASP A 57 20.29 2.32 -7.10
N VAL A 58 20.10 2.53 -5.80
CA VAL A 58 18.74 2.66 -5.22
C VAL A 58 18.00 3.88 -5.76
N TYR A 59 18.70 4.97 -6.09
CA TYR A 59 18.08 6.19 -6.60
C TYR A 59 17.59 6.00 -8.03
N GLY A 60 18.41 5.38 -8.89
CA GLY A 60 18.01 5.00 -10.24
C GLY A 60 16.86 3.99 -10.28
N LEU A 61 16.80 3.10 -9.30
CA LEU A 61 15.68 2.16 -9.14
C LEU A 61 14.38 2.90 -8.79
N LEU A 62 14.42 3.77 -7.77
CA LEU A 62 13.24 4.51 -7.30
C LEU A 62 12.80 5.62 -8.26
N ALA A 63 13.68 6.12 -9.10
CA ALA A 63 13.32 7.07 -10.16
C ALA A 63 12.43 6.47 -11.25
N ARG A 64 12.22 5.15 -11.26
CA ARG A 64 11.32 4.45 -12.18
C ARG A 64 9.86 4.40 -11.72
N PHE A 65 9.58 4.92 -10.53
CA PHE A 65 8.19 5.12 -10.12
C PHE A 65 7.60 6.29 -10.90
N GLU A 66 6.60 6.03 -11.73
CA GLU A 66 6.00 7.02 -12.62
C GLU A 66 4.56 7.34 -12.24
N ARG A 67 3.86 6.43 -11.55
CA ARG A 67 2.49 6.67 -11.11
C ARG A 67 2.45 7.62 -9.92
N TRP A 68 1.65 8.67 -10.04
CA TRP A 68 1.40 9.62 -8.95
C TRP A 68 0.71 8.91 -7.75
N PRO A 69 1.09 9.21 -6.52
CA PRO A 69 2.18 10.09 -6.11
C PRO A 69 3.51 9.32 -5.96
N THR A 70 4.49 9.66 -6.80
CA THR A 70 5.79 8.95 -6.83
C THR A 70 6.55 9.07 -5.52
N TRP A 71 6.43 10.20 -4.82
CA TRP A 71 7.12 10.50 -3.57
C TRP A 71 6.76 9.57 -2.40
N MET A 72 5.63 8.86 -2.44
CA MET A 72 5.31 7.85 -1.43
C MET A 72 6.42 6.81 -1.29
N TRP A 73 7.00 6.38 -2.41
CA TRP A 73 8.06 5.37 -2.42
C TRP A 73 9.41 5.94 -2.88
N ALA A 74 9.43 6.92 -3.79
CA ALA A 74 10.63 7.60 -4.26
C ALA A 74 11.05 8.73 -3.29
N ASN A 75 11.48 8.38 -2.08
CA ASN A 75 11.94 9.31 -1.05
C ASN A 75 13.21 8.81 -0.34
N GLN A 76 13.86 9.70 0.39
CA GLN A 76 15.14 9.40 1.03
C GLN A 76 15.05 8.28 2.09
N ASP A 77 13.99 8.26 2.89
CA ASP A 77 13.83 7.26 3.95
C ASP A 77 13.67 5.85 3.39
N VAL A 78 12.91 5.70 2.29
CA VAL A 78 12.77 4.43 1.57
C VAL A 78 14.09 4.05 0.91
N ALA A 79 14.80 4.99 0.27
CA ALA A 79 16.10 4.72 -0.33
C ALA A 79 17.12 4.19 0.70
N GLU A 80 17.21 4.83 1.87
CA GLU A 80 18.09 4.38 2.97
C GLU A 80 17.70 2.99 3.49
N PHE A 81 16.40 2.71 3.60
CA PHE A 81 15.93 1.39 4.03
C PHE A 81 16.25 0.31 3.01
N LEU A 82 15.99 0.54 1.73
CA LEU A 82 16.24 -0.42 0.65
C LEU A 82 17.74 -0.68 0.44
N ALA A 83 18.60 0.34 0.54
CA ALA A 83 20.04 0.17 0.50
C ALA A 83 20.52 -0.77 1.63
N TRP A 84 20.06 -0.54 2.87
CA TRP A 84 20.32 -1.42 3.99
C TRP A 84 19.78 -2.84 3.75
N LEU A 85 18.55 -2.99 3.24
CA LEU A 85 17.94 -4.30 3.01
C LEU A 85 18.72 -5.10 1.98
N ARG A 86 19.22 -4.45 0.92
CA ARG A 86 20.11 -5.08 -0.06
C ARG A 86 21.42 -5.56 0.57
N GLU A 87 22.10 -4.72 1.35
CA GLU A 87 23.32 -5.13 2.07
C GLU A 87 23.04 -6.33 2.99
N TRP A 88 21.95 -6.30 3.74
CA TRP A 88 21.51 -7.39 4.60
C TRP A 88 21.30 -8.68 3.81
N ASN A 89 20.64 -8.61 2.67
CA ASN A 89 20.32 -9.75 1.83
C ASN A 89 21.57 -10.35 1.14
N LEU A 90 22.45 -9.50 0.60
CA LEU A 90 23.63 -9.96 -0.12
C LEU A 90 24.64 -10.71 0.79
N ALA A 91 24.59 -10.45 2.08
CA ALA A 91 25.37 -11.21 3.07
C ALA A 91 24.77 -12.59 3.41
N ARG A 92 23.67 -13.02 2.75
CA ARG A 92 22.91 -14.25 3.06
C ARG A 92 22.69 -15.12 1.83
N PRO A 93 22.54 -16.45 2.01
CA PRO A 93 22.10 -17.34 0.95
C PRO A 93 20.78 -16.87 0.33
N ALA A 94 20.56 -17.13 -0.96
CA ALA A 94 19.39 -16.65 -1.70
C ALA A 94 18.05 -17.02 -1.03
N GLY A 95 17.92 -18.23 -0.48
CA GLY A 95 16.71 -18.70 0.20
C GLY A 95 16.41 -18.05 1.57
N GLU A 96 17.35 -17.23 2.10
CA GLU A 96 17.19 -16.53 3.38
C GLU A 96 17.01 -15.02 3.19
N ARG A 97 16.94 -14.56 1.94
CA ARG A 97 16.84 -13.14 1.60
C ARG A 97 15.41 -12.66 1.79
N VAL A 98 15.29 -11.51 2.44
CA VAL A 98 14.00 -10.85 2.72
C VAL A 98 13.45 -10.24 1.44
N GLY A 99 12.17 -10.53 1.15
CA GLY A 99 11.47 -9.97 -0.02
C GLY A 99 10.83 -8.60 0.25
N PHE A 100 10.52 -7.88 -0.84
CA PHE A 100 9.81 -6.61 -0.83
C PHE A 100 8.77 -6.60 -1.96
N TYR A 101 7.49 -6.46 -1.63
CA TYR A 101 6.37 -6.70 -2.55
C TYR A 101 5.34 -5.57 -2.50
N GLY A 102 4.73 -5.25 -3.64
CA GLY A 102 3.57 -4.38 -3.73
C GLY A 102 2.28 -5.14 -3.40
N LEU A 103 1.34 -4.47 -2.80
CA LEU A 103 0.04 -5.06 -2.45
C LEU A 103 -1.11 -4.46 -3.25
N ASP A 104 -0.89 -3.29 -3.89
CA ASP A 104 -1.94 -2.46 -4.45
C ASP A 104 -2.48 -2.92 -5.81
N VAL A 105 -3.63 -2.38 -6.19
CA VAL A 105 -4.45 -2.84 -7.32
C VAL A 105 -4.31 -2.00 -8.59
N TYR A 106 -3.57 -0.87 -8.57
CA TYR A 106 -3.69 0.15 -9.62
C TYR A 106 -2.96 -0.12 -10.93
N SER A 107 -1.97 -1.01 -10.99
CA SER A 107 -1.05 -1.17 -12.10
C SER A 107 -1.57 -2.02 -13.27
N LEU A 108 -2.78 -1.74 -13.76
CA LEU A 108 -3.43 -2.52 -14.83
C LEU A 108 -2.54 -2.74 -16.05
N TRP A 109 -2.01 -1.66 -16.66
CA TRP A 109 -1.23 -1.76 -17.90
C TRP A 109 0.16 -2.32 -17.69
N ASP A 110 0.82 -1.93 -16.59
CA ASP A 110 2.14 -2.48 -16.25
C ASP A 110 2.04 -3.98 -16.01
N SER A 111 1.02 -4.42 -15.28
CA SER A 111 0.77 -5.84 -15.06
C SER A 111 0.49 -6.60 -16.35
N LEU A 112 -0.27 -6.04 -17.28
CA LEU A 112 -0.48 -6.65 -18.58
C LEU A 112 0.82 -6.75 -19.40
N ARG A 113 1.69 -5.75 -19.36
CA ARG A 113 3.02 -5.79 -20.02
C ARG A 113 3.90 -6.91 -19.46
N GLU A 114 3.96 -7.03 -18.13
CA GLU A 114 4.73 -8.09 -17.47
C GLU A 114 4.19 -9.50 -17.81
N ILE A 115 2.85 -9.69 -17.85
CA ILE A 115 2.22 -10.94 -18.27
C ILE A 115 2.60 -11.30 -19.72
N ILE A 116 2.50 -10.34 -20.63
CA ILE A 116 2.84 -10.57 -22.05
C ILE A 116 4.31 -10.99 -22.18
N SER A 117 5.22 -10.26 -21.52
CA SER A 117 6.65 -10.56 -21.52
C SER A 117 6.93 -11.97 -21.00
N TRP A 118 6.31 -12.36 -19.89
CA TRP A 118 6.45 -13.70 -19.34
C TRP A 118 5.91 -14.80 -20.28
N LEU A 119 4.74 -14.56 -20.89
CA LEU A 119 4.14 -15.51 -21.82
C LEU A 119 4.99 -15.67 -23.10
N GLU A 120 5.55 -14.59 -23.64
CA GLU A 120 6.45 -14.65 -24.80
C GLU A 120 7.66 -15.56 -24.53
N ALA A 121 8.23 -15.49 -23.34
CA ALA A 121 9.39 -16.30 -22.95
C ALA A 121 9.02 -17.75 -22.58
N ASN A 122 7.84 -17.99 -22.00
CA ASN A 122 7.52 -19.25 -21.32
C ASN A 122 6.36 -20.03 -21.93
N ALA A 123 5.45 -19.36 -22.66
CA ALA A 123 4.22 -19.94 -23.20
C ALA A 123 3.70 -19.17 -24.42
N PRO A 124 4.46 -19.10 -25.54
CA PRO A 124 4.13 -18.26 -26.70
C PRO A 124 2.75 -18.55 -27.32
N ASP A 125 2.24 -19.76 -27.14
CA ASP A 125 0.92 -20.16 -27.60
C ASP A 125 -0.24 -19.46 -26.88
N ALA A 126 -0.01 -18.87 -25.67
CA ALA A 126 -1.00 -18.10 -24.92
C ALA A 126 -0.88 -16.58 -25.11
N VAL A 127 0.15 -16.08 -25.79
CA VAL A 127 0.30 -14.65 -26.09
C VAL A 127 -0.94 -14.06 -26.79
N PRO A 128 -1.61 -14.76 -27.75
CA PRO A 128 -2.83 -14.25 -28.35
C PRO A 128 -3.95 -13.93 -27.35
N ASP A 129 -4.03 -14.65 -26.22
CA ASP A 129 -5.03 -14.42 -25.17
C ASP A 129 -4.71 -13.12 -24.40
N ALA A 130 -3.45 -12.93 -24.02
CA ALA A 130 -2.98 -11.69 -23.40
C ALA A 130 -3.17 -10.48 -24.32
N MET A 131 -2.91 -10.67 -25.62
CA MET A 131 -3.10 -9.61 -26.62
C MET A 131 -4.59 -9.28 -26.87
N ARG A 132 -5.52 -10.20 -26.57
CA ARG A 132 -6.96 -9.84 -26.58
C ARG A 132 -7.30 -8.92 -25.42
N ALA A 133 -6.88 -9.25 -24.21
CA ALA A 133 -7.06 -8.38 -23.05
C ALA A 133 -6.42 -7.00 -23.29
N TRP A 134 -5.17 -6.95 -23.76
CA TRP A 134 -4.49 -5.70 -24.09
C TRP A 134 -5.27 -4.85 -25.10
N ARG A 135 -5.76 -5.46 -26.20
CA ARG A 135 -6.50 -4.74 -27.25
C ARG A 135 -7.85 -4.22 -26.78
N CYS A 136 -8.47 -4.88 -25.81
CA CYS A 136 -9.71 -4.39 -25.21
C CYS A 136 -9.50 -3.02 -24.56
N PHE A 137 -8.35 -2.82 -23.92
CA PHE A 137 -7.99 -1.54 -23.31
C PHE A 137 -7.37 -0.53 -24.31
N GLY A 138 -6.99 -0.95 -25.50
CA GLY A 138 -6.30 -0.12 -26.50
C GLY A 138 -6.94 1.23 -26.82
N PRO A 139 -8.29 1.35 -26.87
CA PRO A 139 -8.96 2.62 -27.13
C PRO A 139 -8.73 3.69 -26.03
N TYR A 140 -8.33 3.30 -24.84
CA TYR A 140 -8.23 4.16 -23.65
C TYR A 140 -6.83 4.72 -23.38
N LEU A 141 -5.87 4.50 -24.30
CA LEU A 141 -4.53 5.11 -24.28
C LEU A 141 -3.77 4.97 -22.94
N GLU A 142 -3.99 3.84 -22.27
CA GLU A 142 -3.44 3.56 -20.92
C GLU A 142 -3.94 4.52 -19.82
N ASP A 143 -5.07 5.20 -20.06
CA ASP A 143 -5.73 6.02 -19.05
C ASP A 143 -6.85 5.21 -18.35
N PRO A 144 -6.67 4.82 -17.07
CA PRO A 144 -7.67 4.07 -16.32
C PRO A 144 -8.97 4.86 -16.10
N HIS A 145 -8.88 6.17 -16.02
CA HIS A 145 -10.05 7.03 -15.84
C HIS A 145 -10.88 7.12 -17.12
N GLU A 146 -10.23 7.13 -18.29
CA GLU A 146 -10.94 7.09 -19.57
C GLU A 146 -11.66 5.76 -19.74
N TYR A 147 -10.98 4.64 -19.43
CA TYR A 147 -11.62 3.33 -19.38
C TYR A 147 -12.84 3.33 -18.44
N ALA A 148 -12.64 3.76 -17.22
CA ALA A 148 -13.68 3.83 -16.21
C ALA A 148 -14.87 4.68 -16.66
N ARG A 149 -14.65 5.87 -17.24
CA ARG A 149 -15.71 6.73 -17.79
C ARG A 149 -16.49 6.06 -18.90
N SER A 150 -15.79 5.36 -19.81
CA SER A 150 -16.42 4.70 -20.95
C SER A 150 -17.37 3.59 -20.52
N THR A 151 -17.04 2.83 -19.47
CA THR A 151 -17.90 1.74 -18.93
C THR A 151 -19.25 2.22 -18.40
N ARG A 152 -19.41 3.52 -18.12
CA ARG A 152 -20.72 4.11 -17.78
C ARG A 152 -21.63 4.28 -19.00
N LEU A 153 -21.07 4.43 -20.18
CA LEU A 153 -21.78 4.75 -21.42
C LEU A 153 -21.95 3.52 -22.30
N VAL A 154 -21.01 2.56 -22.22
CA VAL A 154 -20.97 1.33 -23.02
C VAL A 154 -21.08 0.14 -22.07
N PRO A 155 -22.07 -0.78 -22.27
CA PRO A 155 -22.25 -1.94 -21.38
C PRO A 155 -21.09 -2.97 -21.45
N GLU A 156 -20.26 -2.90 -22.48
CA GLU A 156 -19.15 -3.84 -22.72
C GLU A 156 -17.95 -3.42 -21.88
N SER A 157 -17.45 -4.34 -21.05
CA SER A 157 -16.22 -4.17 -20.26
C SER A 157 -15.15 -5.17 -20.73
N CYS A 158 -13.90 -4.96 -20.30
CA CYS A 158 -12.82 -5.89 -20.56
C CYS A 158 -12.73 -7.05 -19.54
N GLU A 159 -13.70 -7.16 -18.63
CA GLU A 159 -13.74 -8.16 -17.56
C GLU A 159 -13.57 -9.60 -18.10
N ALA A 160 -14.30 -9.97 -19.14
CA ALA A 160 -14.25 -11.34 -19.68
C ALA A 160 -12.85 -11.70 -20.21
N ASP A 161 -12.17 -10.75 -20.87
CA ASP A 161 -10.85 -10.96 -21.44
C ASP A 161 -9.77 -11.06 -20.35
N VAL A 162 -9.82 -10.21 -19.31
CA VAL A 162 -8.86 -10.28 -18.21
C VAL A 162 -9.08 -11.50 -17.31
N VAL A 163 -10.33 -11.91 -17.08
CA VAL A 163 -10.63 -13.14 -16.31
C VAL A 163 -10.15 -14.37 -17.09
N ALA A 164 -10.36 -14.43 -18.40
CA ALA A 164 -9.83 -15.52 -19.24
C ALA A 164 -8.30 -15.58 -19.19
N LEU A 165 -7.64 -14.43 -19.26
CA LEU A 165 -6.19 -14.31 -19.12
C LEU A 165 -5.71 -14.79 -17.75
N LEU A 166 -6.36 -14.35 -16.67
CA LEU A 166 -6.05 -14.79 -15.30
C LEU A 166 -6.12 -16.32 -15.16
N VAL A 167 -7.19 -16.94 -15.66
CA VAL A 167 -7.36 -18.40 -15.62
C VAL A 167 -6.22 -19.11 -16.36
N GLU A 168 -5.84 -18.61 -17.54
CA GLU A 168 -4.77 -19.21 -18.35
C GLU A 168 -3.40 -19.05 -17.70
N VAL A 169 -3.07 -17.87 -17.22
CA VAL A 169 -1.79 -17.61 -16.51
C VAL A 169 -1.68 -18.45 -15.25
N ARG A 170 -2.73 -18.51 -14.42
CA ARG A 170 -2.78 -19.38 -13.22
C ARG A 170 -2.56 -20.84 -13.56
N ARG A 171 -3.17 -21.33 -14.64
CA ARG A 171 -3.02 -22.72 -15.09
C ARG A 171 -1.55 -23.03 -15.43
N ARG A 172 -0.86 -22.12 -16.12
CA ARG A 172 0.54 -22.29 -16.53
C ARG A 172 1.51 -22.10 -15.36
N ALA A 173 1.29 -21.12 -14.52
CA ALA A 173 2.11 -20.87 -13.33
C ALA A 173 2.10 -22.08 -12.36
N ARG A 174 0.94 -22.75 -12.18
CA ARG A 174 0.85 -23.97 -11.37
C ARG A 174 1.76 -25.10 -11.82
N LEU A 175 2.10 -25.17 -13.11
CA LEU A 175 3.03 -26.15 -13.66
C LEU A 175 4.49 -25.83 -13.31
N ARG A 176 4.74 -24.64 -12.73
CA ARG A 176 6.04 -24.10 -12.35
C ARG A 176 6.00 -23.54 -10.94
N ALA A 177 5.43 -24.29 -9.99
CA ALA A 177 5.13 -23.81 -8.63
C ALA A 177 6.35 -23.29 -7.85
N ASP A 178 7.55 -23.75 -8.18
CA ASP A 178 8.82 -23.35 -7.55
C ASP A 178 9.51 -22.18 -8.29
N ASP A 179 8.91 -21.64 -9.34
CA ASP A 179 9.46 -20.57 -10.18
C ASP A 179 8.91 -19.21 -9.72
N GLU A 180 9.79 -18.34 -9.22
CA GLU A 180 9.45 -16.98 -8.78
C GLU A 180 8.86 -16.11 -9.91
N GLU A 181 9.34 -16.27 -11.14
CA GLU A 181 8.83 -15.52 -12.31
C GLU A 181 7.42 -16.01 -12.70
N ALA A 182 7.09 -17.27 -12.45
CA ALA A 182 5.74 -17.78 -12.64
C ALA A 182 4.78 -17.27 -11.56
N PHE A 183 5.27 -17.13 -10.32
CA PHE A 183 4.50 -16.49 -9.25
C PHE A 183 4.24 -15.02 -9.56
N ASP A 184 5.24 -14.28 -10.03
CA ASP A 184 5.12 -12.89 -10.46
C ASP A 184 4.08 -12.73 -11.56
N ALA A 185 4.14 -13.55 -12.63
CA ALA A 185 3.16 -13.51 -13.71
C ALA A 185 1.74 -13.81 -13.22
N ALA A 186 1.58 -14.78 -12.32
CA ALA A 186 0.28 -15.08 -11.73
C ALA A 186 -0.26 -13.91 -10.90
N GLN A 187 0.59 -13.25 -10.11
CA GLN A 187 0.18 -12.09 -9.31
C GLN A 187 -0.16 -10.89 -10.20
N ASN A 188 0.61 -10.63 -11.27
CA ASN A 188 0.26 -9.61 -12.25
C ASN A 188 -1.12 -9.86 -12.89
N ALA A 189 -1.48 -11.13 -13.11
CA ALA A 189 -2.80 -11.46 -13.64
C ALA A 189 -3.94 -11.22 -12.63
N GLU A 190 -3.68 -11.43 -11.33
CA GLU A 190 -4.61 -11.02 -10.25
C GLU A 190 -4.80 -9.51 -10.24
N VAL A 191 -3.68 -8.76 -10.27
CA VAL A 191 -3.73 -7.29 -10.32
C VAL A 191 -4.53 -6.81 -11.52
N ALA A 192 -4.28 -7.34 -12.72
CA ALA A 192 -5.00 -6.91 -13.92
C ALA A 192 -6.51 -7.15 -13.84
N ALA A 193 -6.93 -8.29 -13.26
CA ALA A 193 -8.35 -8.61 -13.11
C ALA A 193 -9.03 -7.72 -12.05
N ASP A 194 -8.40 -7.53 -10.91
CA ASP A 194 -8.96 -6.73 -9.83
C ASP A 194 -8.89 -5.23 -10.13
N ALA A 195 -7.87 -4.77 -10.88
CA ALA A 195 -7.76 -3.39 -11.36
C ALA A 195 -8.89 -3.05 -12.34
N GLU A 196 -9.21 -3.94 -13.28
CA GLU A 196 -10.36 -3.74 -14.17
C GLU A 196 -11.65 -3.56 -13.35
N HIS A 197 -11.88 -4.45 -12.38
CA HIS A 197 -13.05 -4.39 -11.51
C HIS A 197 -13.07 -3.09 -10.69
N TYR A 198 -11.94 -2.72 -10.07
CA TYR A 198 -11.78 -1.49 -9.30
C TYR A 198 -12.14 -0.26 -10.14
N TYR A 199 -11.51 -0.07 -11.31
CA TYR A 199 -11.75 1.11 -12.15
C TYR A 199 -13.17 1.19 -12.68
N ARG A 200 -13.77 0.06 -13.03
CA ARG A 200 -15.16 -0.02 -13.49
C ARG A 200 -16.17 0.40 -12.42
N ILE A 201 -15.90 0.08 -11.14
CA ILE A 201 -16.77 0.43 -10.01
C ILE A 201 -16.51 1.85 -9.51
N MET A 202 -15.24 2.29 -9.45
CA MET A 202 -14.82 3.59 -8.93
C MET A 202 -15.62 4.77 -9.49
N VAL A 203 -15.85 4.80 -10.80
CA VAL A 203 -16.59 5.90 -11.46
C VAL A 203 -18.07 5.96 -11.12
N ARG A 204 -18.61 4.92 -10.50
CA ARG A 204 -20.00 4.93 -10.03
C ARG A 204 -20.15 5.70 -8.71
N GLY A 205 -19.02 6.15 -8.14
CA GLY A 205 -19.00 6.84 -6.84
C GLY A 205 -19.37 5.90 -5.69
N ASP A 206 -19.17 4.61 -5.88
CA ASP A 206 -19.57 3.60 -4.91
C ASP A 206 -18.41 3.30 -3.94
N ARG A 207 -18.75 3.18 -2.67
CA ARG A 207 -17.84 2.75 -1.61
C ARG A 207 -17.31 1.33 -1.83
N GLU A 208 -17.90 0.59 -2.75
CA GLU A 208 -17.48 -0.76 -3.14
C GLU A 208 -16.04 -0.77 -3.69
N SER A 209 -15.58 0.29 -4.38
CA SER A 209 -14.21 0.38 -4.87
C SER A 209 -13.17 0.29 -3.74
N TRP A 210 -13.44 0.90 -2.58
CA TRP A 210 -12.61 0.74 -1.39
C TRP A 210 -12.49 -0.73 -0.97
N ASN A 211 -13.62 -1.41 -0.83
CA ASN A 211 -13.62 -2.81 -0.44
C ASN A 211 -12.88 -3.71 -1.44
N ILE A 212 -13.02 -3.45 -2.76
CA ILE A 212 -12.29 -4.17 -3.81
C ILE A 212 -10.78 -4.03 -3.60
N ARG A 213 -10.28 -2.81 -3.36
CA ARG A 213 -8.85 -2.54 -3.13
C ARG A 213 -8.34 -3.25 -1.89
N ASP A 214 -9.02 -3.08 -0.75
CA ASP A 214 -8.59 -3.68 0.51
C ASP A 214 -8.67 -5.22 0.50
N HIS A 215 -9.68 -5.81 -0.15
CA HIS A 215 -9.71 -7.24 -0.40
C HIS A 215 -8.54 -7.70 -1.26
N HIS A 216 -8.22 -6.99 -2.36
CA HIS A 216 -7.08 -7.31 -3.21
C HIS A 216 -5.76 -7.32 -2.43
N MET A 217 -5.52 -6.29 -1.60
CA MET A 217 -4.31 -6.20 -0.76
C MET A 217 -4.26 -7.33 0.26
N ALA A 218 -5.37 -7.65 0.94
CA ALA A 218 -5.43 -8.75 1.89
C ALA A 218 -5.24 -10.11 1.20
N ASP A 219 -5.82 -10.32 0.02
CA ASP A 219 -5.63 -11.54 -0.78
C ASP A 219 -4.19 -11.68 -1.29
N THR A 220 -3.53 -10.57 -1.60
CA THR A 220 -2.10 -10.55 -1.96
C THR A 220 -1.23 -10.95 -0.77
N ILE A 221 -1.54 -10.49 0.45
CA ILE A 221 -0.89 -10.94 1.69
C ILE A 221 -1.04 -12.46 1.85
N ASP A 222 -2.24 -13.01 1.64
CA ASP A 222 -2.49 -14.45 1.75
C ASP A 222 -1.70 -15.24 0.70
N ARG A 223 -1.64 -14.75 -0.56
CA ARG A 223 -0.87 -15.38 -1.64
C ARG A 223 0.64 -15.37 -1.33
N LEU A 224 1.16 -14.25 -0.82
CA LEU A 224 2.56 -14.14 -0.38
C LEU A 224 2.87 -15.09 0.78
N ALA A 225 2.05 -15.12 1.81
CA ALA A 225 2.23 -16.03 2.96
C ALA A 225 2.20 -17.49 2.53
N HIS A 226 1.32 -17.86 1.60
CA HIS A 226 1.25 -19.21 1.04
C HIS A 226 2.50 -19.56 0.21
N HIS A 227 2.91 -18.66 -0.70
CA HIS A 227 4.08 -18.87 -1.58
C HIS A 227 5.39 -18.99 -0.79
N LEU A 228 5.59 -18.11 0.18
CA LEU A 228 6.79 -18.08 1.02
C LEU A 228 6.80 -19.15 2.13
N GLY A 229 5.66 -19.82 2.33
CA GLY A 229 5.51 -20.98 3.19
C GLY A 229 5.21 -20.68 4.66
N PRO A 230 4.86 -21.72 5.44
CA PRO A 230 4.22 -21.58 6.76
C PRO A 230 5.13 -21.01 7.86
N ARG A 231 6.42 -20.87 7.61
CA ARG A 231 7.37 -20.25 8.55
C ARG A 231 7.67 -18.81 8.20
N SER A 232 7.11 -18.29 7.12
CA SER A 232 7.32 -16.89 6.72
C SER A 232 6.61 -15.96 7.70
N LYS A 233 7.23 -14.79 7.93
CA LYS A 233 6.65 -13.72 8.75
C LYS A 233 6.65 -12.44 7.93
N GLY A 234 5.47 -11.82 7.77
CA GLY A 234 5.29 -10.63 6.98
C GLY A 234 5.25 -9.34 7.79
N LEU A 235 5.85 -8.31 7.22
CA LEU A 235 5.64 -6.92 7.61
C LEU A 235 4.74 -6.28 6.56
N VAL A 236 3.77 -5.48 6.97
CA VAL A 236 2.90 -4.75 6.02
C VAL A 236 3.00 -3.27 6.33
N TRP A 237 3.32 -2.47 5.31
CA TRP A 237 3.48 -1.03 5.36
C TRP A 237 2.38 -0.36 4.55
N GLU A 238 1.37 0.12 5.22
CA GLU A 238 0.24 0.84 4.62
C GLU A 238 -0.19 1.99 5.54
N HIS A 239 -1.10 2.81 5.05
CA HIS A 239 -1.69 3.88 5.83
C HIS A 239 -2.52 3.36 7.02
N ASN A 240 -2.70 4.18 8.05
CA ASN A 240 -3.53 3.87 9.23
C ASN A 240 -4.97 3.48 8.86
N SER A 241 -5.50 3.97 7.74
CA SER A 241 -6.85 3.64 7.26
C SER A 241 -6.97 2.21 6.75
N HIS A 242 -5.88 1.63 6.23
CA HIS A 242 -5.82 0.25 5.77
C HIS A 242 -5.41 -0.72 6.88
N VAL A 243 -4.47 -0.35 7.76
CA VAL A 243 -3.95 -1.24 8.81
C VAL A 243 -4.79 -1.25 10.08
N GLY A 244 -5.31 -0.10 10.51
CA GLY A 244 -6.12 -0.03 11.72
C GLY A 244 -7.46 -0.73 11.52
N ASP A 245 -7.88 -1.59 12.45
CA ASP A 245 -9.12 -2.39 12.34
C ASP A 245 -10.34 -1.50 12.06
N ALA A 246 -10.96 -1.67 10.89
CA ALA A 246 -12.10 -0.86 10.44
C ALA A 246 -13.31 -0.95 11.37
N ARG A 247 -13.47 -2.09 12.08
CA ARG A 247 -14.58 -2.28 13.04
C ARG A 247 -14.52 -1.34 14.24
N ALA A 248 -13.35 -0.78 14.51
CA ALA A 248 -13.12 0.21 15.55
C ALA A 248 -13.26 1.67 15.05
N THR A 249 -13.82 1.86 13.87
CA THR A 249 -14.04 3.17 13.22
C THR A 249 -15.47 3.29 12.71
N ASP A 250 -15.84 4.44 12.17
CA ASP A 250 -17.15 4.64 11.50
C ASP A 250 -17.25 3.92 10.15
N MET A 251 -16.15 3.48 9.55
CA MET A 251 -16.12 2.67 8.33
C MET A 251 -17.06 1.47 8.40
N ALA A 252 -17.11 0.80 9.57
CA ALA A 252 -17.98 -0.36 9.78
C ALA A 252 -19.48 -0.05 9.59
N ARG A 253 -19.92 1.19 9.89
CA ARG A 253 -21.32 1.61 9.71
C ARG A 253 -21.68 1.76 8.24
N ASP A 254 -20.68 2.04 7.42
CA ASP A 254 -20.81 2.22 5.99
C ASP A 254 -20.58 0.94 5.19
N GLY A 255 -20.36 -0.19 5.88
CA GLY A 255 -20.08 -1.49 5.26
C GLY A 255 -18.69 -1.58 4.63
N LEU A 256 -17.78 -0.67 5.03
CA LEU A 256 -16.39 -0.71 4.59
C LEU A 256 -15.58 -1.65 5.46
N VAL A 257 -14.68 -2.38 4.80
CA VAL A 257 -13.67 -3.22 5.44
C VAL A 257 -12.28 -2.67 5.12
N ASN A 258 -11.27 -3.14 5.83
CA ASN A 258 -9.88 -2.82 5.47
C ASN A 258 -8.94 -4.00 5.73
N VAL A 259 -7.70 -3.87 5.24
CA VAL A 259 -6.67 -4.90 5.33
C VAL A 259 -6.45 -5.37 6.77
N GLY A 260 -6.36 -4.45 7.74
CA GLY A 260 -6.14 -4.79 9.15
C GLY A 260 -7.26 -5.62 9.75
N GLN A 261 -8.53 -5.31 9.45
CA GLN A 261 -9.67 -6.14 9.82
C GLN A 261 -9.58 -7.52 9.17
N LEU A 262 -9.40 -7.57 7.83
CA LEU A 262 -9.38 -8.82 7.06
C LEU A 262 -8.26 -9.75 7.52
N VAL A 263 -7.06 -9.22 7.71
CA VAL A 263 -5.90 -10.00 8.18
C VAL A 263 -6.11 -10.50 9.62
N ARG A 264 -6.68 -9.69 10.52
CA ARG A 264 -7.06 -10.16 11.87
C ARG A 264 -8.06 -11.30 11.84
N GLU A 265 -9.05 -11.23 10.94
CA GLU A 265 -10.07 -12.29 10.80
C GLU A 265 -9.48 -13.58 10.22
N ARG A 266 -8.61 -13.47 9.21
CA ARG A 266 -8.04 -14.63 8.50
C ARG A 266 -6.90 -15.30 9.26
N HIS A 267 -6.06 -14.52 9.96
CA HIS A 267 -4.81 -14.97 10.58
C HIS A 267 -4.80 -14.85 12.12
N ALA A 268 -5.98 -14.87 12.75
CA ALA A 268 -6.09 -14.78 14.21
C ALA A 268 -5.26 -15.85 14.96
N ALA A 269 -5.13 -17.05 14.38
CA ALA A 269 -4.37 -18.16 14.97
C ALA A 269 -2.85 -18.00 14.82
N ASP A 270 -2.40 -17.26 13.79
CA ASP A 270 -0.97 -17.09 13.46
C ASP A 270 -0.35 -15.92 14.22
N GLY A 271 -1.18 -15.05 14.76
CA GLY A 271 -0.79 -13.85 15.48
C GLY A 271 -0.62 -12.64 14.56
N VAL A 272 -1.46 -11.62 14.76
CA VAL A 272 -1.45 -10.34 14.02
C VAL A 272 -1.30 -9.20 15.02
N ALA A 273 -0.34 -8.29 14.77
CA ALA A 273 -0.19 -7.07 15.54
C ALA A 273 -0.34 -5.85 14.62
N LEU A 274 -1.28 -4.96 14.95
CA LEU A 274 -1.53 -3.70 14.25
C LEU A 274 -0.90 -2.56 15.06
N VAL A 275 0.03 -1.83 14.44
CA VAL A 275 0.80 -0.76 15.10
C VAL A 275 0.49 0.56 14.41
N GLY A 276 -0.29 1.41 15.07
CA GLY A 276 -0.65 2.74 14.59
C GLY A 276 0.47 3.75 14.77
N PHE A 277 0.42 4.83 14.00
CA PHE A 277 1.25 6.03 14.18
C PHE A 277 0.36 7.25 14.40
N ALA A 278 0.86 8.22 15.17
CA ALA A 278 0.18 9.48 15.41
C ALA A 278 1.16 10.59 15.75
N SER A 279 0.78 11.85 15.50
CA SER A 279 1.57 13.02 15.84
C SER A 279 0.70 14.21 16.26
N HIS A 280 1.27 15.11 17.11
CA HIS A 280 0.56 16.31 17.54
C HIS A 280 0.52 17.37 16.44
N ARG A 281 1.67 17.71 15.86
CA ARG A 281 1.83 18.78 14.85
C ARG A 281 3.09 18.60 14.04
N GLY A 282 3.30 19.46 13.05
CA GLY A 282 4.54 19.48 12.29
C GLY A 282 4.35 19.92 10.84
N SER A 283 4.92 19.17 9.91
CA SER A 283 4.73 19.35 8.48
C SER A 283 4.59 17.99 7.79
N VAL A 284 3.98 18.00 6.62
CA VAL A 284 3.74 16.85 5.78
C VAL A 284 4.00 17.21 4.32
N LEU A 285 4.54 16.28 3.54
CA LEU A 285 4.58 16.37 2.10
C LEU A 285 3.24 15.85 1.56
N ALA A 286 2.49 16.66 0.84
CA ALA A 286 1.22 16.26 0.25
C ALA A 286 0.84 17.18 -0.90
N ALA A 287 -0.09 16.74 -1.75
CA ALA A 287 -0.65 17.57 -2.80
C ALA A 287 -1.87 18.35 -2.30
N GLY A 288 -2.15 19.50 -2.92
CA GLY A 288 -3.34 20.30 -2.62
C GLY A 288 -4.63 19.74 -3.24
N ALA A 289 -4.48 18.93 -4.30
CA ALA A 289 -5.53 18.19 -5.01
C ALA A 289 -4.93 16.96 -5.67
N TRP A 290 -5.78 16.03 -6.09
CA TRP A 290 -5.35 14.80 -6.76
C TRP A 290 -4.59 15.11 -8.07
N GLY A 291 -3.48 14.40 -8.30
CA GLY A 291 -2.63 14.57 -9.49
C GLY A 291 -1.83 15.88 -9.53
N THR A 292 -1.94 16.76 -8.55
CA THR A 292 -1.16 18.00 -8.51
C THR A 292 0.20 17.80 -7.84
N PRO A 293 1.20 18.67 -8.13
CA PRO A 293 2.48 18.63 -7.47
C PRO A 293 2.35 18.73 -5.95
N GLU A 294 3.21 17.98 -5.27
CA GLU A 294 3.33 17.99 -3.83
C GLU A 294 3.98 19.29 -3.32
N SER A 295 3.72 19.60 -2.07
CA SER A 295 4.36 20.67 -1.33
C SER A 295 4.47 20.35 0.16
N VAL A 296 5.39 21.01 0.84
CA VAL A 296 5.48 20.94 2.30
C VAL A 296 4.37 21.78 2.91
N LEU A 297 3.42 21.11 3.57
CA LEU A 297 2.25 21.73 4.16
C LEU A 297 2.33 21.65 5.70
N PRO A 298 1.88 22.70 6.43
CA PRO A 298 1.86 22.67 7.87
C PRO A 298 0.76 21.73 8.38
N VAL A 299 1.09 20.91 9.39
CA VAL A 299 0.14 20.14 10.19
C VAL A 299 -0.06 20.91 11.49
N PRO A 300 -1.22 21.53 11.72
CA PRO A 300 -1.49 22.33 12.92
C PRO A 300 -1.53 21.47 14.17
N ASP A 301 -1.56 22.12 15.34
CA ASP A 301 -1.81 21.46 16.61
C ASP A 301 -3.06 20.58 16.53
N ALA A 302 -2.99 19.41 17.14
CA ALA A 302 -4.08 18.44 17.10
C ALA A 302 -5.41 19.04 17.58
N ARG A 303 -6.49 18.65 16.89
CA ARG A 303 -7.84 19.10 17.23
C ARG A 303 -8.17 18.79 18.70
N ALA A 304 -8.62 19.78 19.43
CA ALA A 304 -9.03 19.61 20.83
C ALA A 304 -10.05 18.45 20.98
N GLY A 305 -9.78 17.55 21.92
CA GLY A 305 -10.59 16.36 22.17
C GLY A 305 -10.31 15.18 21.24
N SER A 306 -9.31 15.25 20.37
CA SER A 306 -8.83 14.11 19.58
C SER A 306 -7.90 13.19 20.40
N HIS A 307 -7.57 12.03 19.86
CA HIS A 307 -6.57 11.14 20.46
C HIS A 307 -5.21 11.82 20.55
N GLU A 308 -4.83 12.59 19.53
CA GLU A 308 -3.57 13.32 19.48
C GLU A 308 -3.49 14.44 20.53
N ASP A 309 -4.59 15.19 20.74
CA ASP A 309 -4.67 16.20 21.81
C ASP A 309 -4.55 15.56 23.19
N PHE A 310 -5.21 14.40 23.40
CA PHE A 310 -5.08 13.65 24.64
C PHE A 310 -3.63 13.19 24.88
N LEU A 311 -2.97 12.63 23.87
CA LEU A 311 -1.59 12.15 23.96
C LEU A 311 -0.61 13.30 24.19
N HIS A 312 -0.78 14.43 23.50
CA HIS A 312 0.02 15.63 23.73
C HIS A 312 -0.05 16.08 25.20
N ARG A 313 -1.25 16.21 25.74
CA ARG A 313 -1.43 16.63 27.14
C ARG A 313 -0.92 15.61 28.15
N ALA A 314 -1.00 14.32 27.82
CA ALA A 314 -0.58 13.25 28.73
C ALA A 314 0.92 13.00 28.71
N LEU A 315 1.58 13.11 27.56
CA LEU A 315 2.96 12.67 27.34
C LEU A 315 3.93 13.82 27.10
N GLY A 316 3.59 14.77 26.21
CA GLY A 316 4.43 15.91 25.80
C GLY A 316 5.80 15.52 25.22
N ARG A 317 5.98 14.25 24.80
CA ARG A 317 7.23 13.69 24.25
C ARG A 317 6.93 12.47 23.39
N PRO A 318 7.81 12.09 22.43
CA PRO A 318 7.64 10.85 21.67
C PRO A 318 7.60 9.61 22.58
N ALA A 319 6.77 8.64 22.23
CA ALA A 319 6.55 7.41 22.99
C ALA A 319 6.10 6.25 22.14
N VAL A 320 6.35 5.04 22.61
CA VAL A 320 5.72 3.81 22.12
C VAL A 320 4.75 3.33 23.19
N LEU A 321 3.50 3.17 22.82
CA LEU A 321 2.42 2.71 23.68
C LEU A 321 2.02 1.32 23.24
N VAL A 322 2.15 0.33 24.11
CA VAL A 322 1.69 -1.05 23.86
C VAL A 322 0.41 -1.26 24.66
N PHE A 323 -0.65 -1.64 23.96
CA PHE A 323 -1.95 -1.85 24.57
C PHE A 323 -2.03 -3.30 25.08
N GLY A 324 -2.01 -3.48 26.40
CA GLY A 324 -2.11 -4.79 27.05
C GLY A 324 -3.46 -5.47 26.83
N HIS A 325 -3.55 -6.75 27.18
CA HIS A 325 -4.79 -7.53 27.06
C HIS A 325 -5.99 -6.91 27.78
N ASP A 326 -5.73 -6.19 28.89
CA ASP A 326 -6.80 -5.59 29.70
C ASP A 326 -7.42 -4.34 29.05
N ARG A 327 -6.75 -3.71 28.07
CA ARG A 327 -7.22 -2.51 27.29
C ARG A 327 -8.16 -1.58 28.08
N ALA A 328 -7.98 -1.55 29.41
CA ALA A 328 -8.96 -1.09 30.40
C ALA A 328 -8.94 0.42 30.66
N GLY A 329 -8.18 1.20 29.89
CA GLY A 329 -8.16 2.65 30.05
C GLY A 329 -9.40 3.31 29.43
N PRO A 330 -10.09 4.24 30.11
CA PRO A 330 -11.22 4.98 29.53
C PRO A 330 -10.90 5.62 28.19
N TRP A 331 -9.66 6.06 28.00
CA TRP A 331 -9.18 6.62 26.73
C TRP A 331 -9.17 5.60 25.58
N LEU A 332 -8.77 4.34 25.83
CA LEU A 332 -8.68 3.30 24.80
C LEU A 332 -10.05 2.89 24.26
N SER A 333 -11.10 2.98 25.08
CA SER A 333 -12.48 2.63 24.72
C SER A 333 -13.32 3.83 24.25
N ALA A 334 -12.82 5.05 24.40
CA ALA A 334 -13.54 6.25 24.00
C ALA A 334 -13.55 6.42 22.47
N TRP A 335 -14.68 6.88 21.93
CA TRP A 335 -14.80 7.33 20.54
C TRP A 335 -14.27 8.75 20.43
N LEU A 336 -13.03 8.92 19.96
CA LEU A 336 -12.40 10.21 19.68
C LEU A 336 -11.93 10.26 18.24
N GLY A 337 -11.73 11.47 17.71
CA GLY A 337 -11.14 11.63 16.39
C GLY A 337 -9.66 11.21 16.40
N HIS A 338 -9.24 10.46 15.37
CA HIS A 338 -7.85 10.09 15.13
C HIS A 338 -7.44 10.62 13.76
N ARG A 339 -6.35 11.43 13.71
CA ARG A 339 -5.91 12.10 12.48
C ARG A 339 -5.45 11.09 11.43
N ALA A 340 -5.91 11.29 10.18
CA ALA A 340 -5.50 10.53 9.01
C ALA A 340 -5.33 11.50 7.85
N ILE A 341 -4.12 11.62 7.32
CA ILE A 341 -3.79 12.50 6.18
C ILE A 341 -3.37 11.61 5.01
N GLY A 342 -4.16 11.61 3.94
CA GLY A 342 -3.84 10.92 2.70
C GLY A 342 -2.79 11.65 1.84
N VAL A 343 -2.74 11.31 0.56
CA VAL A 343 -1.86 11.95 -0.43
C VAL A 343 -2.28 13.38 -0.77
N VAL A 344 -3.55 13.70 -0.55
CA VAL A 344 -4.12 15.05 -0.69
C VAL A 344 -4.39 15.63 0.70
N TYR A 345 -3.93 16.86 0.93
CA TYR A 345 -4.13 17.53 2.20
C TYR A 345 -4.35 19.03 2.03
N GLN A 346 -5.33 19.56 2.75
CA GLN A 346 -5.64 20.98 2.78
C GLN A 346 -5.68 21.47 4.24
N PRO A 347 -4.64 22.16 4.75
CA PRO A 347 -4.56 22.58 6.16
C PRO A 347 -5.78 23.36 6.66
N ILE A 348 -6.40 24.18 5.79
CA ILE A 348 -7.63 24.93 6.12
C ILE A 348 -8.83 24.03 6.40
N ARG A 349 -8.81 22.78 5.94
CA ARG A 349 -9.85 21.76 6.13
C ARG A 349 -9.40 20.62 7.05
N GLU A 350 -8.33 20.81 7.81
CA GLU A 350 -7.70 19.80 8.66
C GLU A 350 -8.71 19.09 9.58
N SER A 351 -9.74 19.80 10.07
CA SER A 351 -10.79 19.19 10.90
C SER A 351 -11.52 18.00 10.26
N ARG A 352 -11.46 17.86 8.93
CA ARG A 352 -12.04 16.73 8.18
C ARG A 352 -11.14 15.51 8.13
N ASN A 353 -9.87 15.64 8.51
CA ASN A 353 -8.89 14.56 8.52
C ASN A 353 -8.87 13.80 9.87
N TYR A 354 -10.03 13.64 10.53
CA TYR A 354 -10.15 12.89 11.78
C TYR A 354 -11.23 11.82 11.67
N VAL A 355 -10.79 10.57 11.77
CA VAL A 355 -11.64 9.38 11.75
C VAL A 355 -12.10 9.07 13.18
N PRO A 356 -13.40 8.98 13.48
CA PRO A 356 -13.89 8.49 14.76
C PRO A 356 -13.33 7.10 15.05
N THR A 357 -12.65 6.96 16.18
CA THR A 357 -11.85 5.76 16.47
C THR A 357 -11.96 5.36 17.94
N ARG A 358 -12.05 4.04 18.21
CA ARG A 358 -11.74 3.42 19.50
C ARG A 358 -10.32 2.87 19.45
N MET A 359 -9.36 3.60 20.02
CA MET A 359 -7.93 3.34 19.87
C MET A 359 -7.52 1.93 20.28
N GLY A 360 -8.04 1.41 21.41
CA GLY A 360 -7.69 0.10 21.93
C GLY A 360 -8.20 -1.07 21.09
N ASP A 361 -9.28 -0.88 20.32
CA ASP A 361 -9.81 -1.90 19.41
C ASP A 361 -9.15 -1.83 18.02
N ARG A 362 -8.73 -0.61 17.64
CA ARG A 362 -8.13 -0.34 16.33
C ARG A 362 -6.71 -0.88 16.21
N TYR A 363 -5.89 -0.75 17.29
CA TYR A 363 -4.47 -1.11 17.28
C TYR A 363 -4.09 -1.95 18.50
N ASP A 364 -2.94 -2.62 18.41
CA ASP A 364 -2.28 -3.32 19.52
C ASP A 364 -1.17 -2.47 20.15
N ALA A 365 -0.64 -1.51 19.38
CA ALA A 365 0.33 -0.52 19.82
C ALA A 365 0.21 0.77 19.02
N LEU A 366 0.72 1.86 19.57
CA LEU A 366 0.79 3.16 18.89
C LEU A 366 2.18 3.77 19.07
N ILE A 367 2.74 4.29 17.98
CA ILE A 367 3.98 5.08 17.99
C ILE A 367 3.58 6.55 17.88
N TRP A 368 3.95 7.32 18.90
CA TRP A 368 3.56 8.71 19.08
C TRP A 368 4.71 9.66 18.87
N PHE A 369 4.48 10.75 18.14
CA PHE A 369 5.41 11.87 17.97
C PHE A 369 4.78 13.18 18.39
N GLU A 370 5.56 14.00 19.08
CA GLU A 370 5.12 15.35 19.46
C GLU A 370 5.17 16.30 18.27
N GLN A 371 6.20 16.15 17.44
CA GLN A 371 6.41 16.96 16.24
C GLN A 371 7.01 16.11 15.14
N THR A 372 6.59 16.38 13.90
CA THR A 372 7.01 15.67 12.70
C THR A 372 7.44 16.63 11.58
N GLU A 373 8.24 16.12 10.65
CA GLU A 373 8.70 16.83 9.47
C GLU A 373 8.19 16.14 8.19
N ALA A 374 8.07 16.91 7.12
CA ALA A 374 7.73 16.40 5.81
C ALA A 374 8.80 15.46 5.26
N LEU A 375 8.39 14.45 4.49
CA LEU A 375 9.27 13.60 3.69
C LEU A 375 10.14 14.43 2.74
N ARG A 376 11.28 13.85 2.35
CA ARG A 376 12.19 14.41 1.33
C ARG A 376 12.07 13.55 0.07
N PRO A 377 11.32 14.01 -0.95
CA PRO A 377 11.18 13.26 -2.19
C PRO A 377 12.52 13.23 -2.94
N LEU A 378 12.74 12.22 -3.79
CA LEU A 378 13.93 12.13 -4.64
C LEU A 378 13.80 13.00 -5.88
N HIS A 379 12.58 13.24 -6.33
CA HIS A 379 12.23 14.14 -7.42
C HIS A 379 10.87 14.79 -7.13
N HIS A 380 10.58 15.89 -7.82
CA HIS A 380 9.30 16.59 -7.68
C HIS A 380 8.36 16.21 -8.81
N GLU A 381 7.08 16.10 -8.49
CA GLU A 381 6.04 15.82 -9.47
C GLU A 381 5.90 16.96 -10.49
N PRO A 382 5.81 16.66 -11.78
CA PRO A 382 5.47 17.67 -12.77
C PRO A 382 4.02 18.12 -12.60
N PRO A 383 3.67 19.35 -13.01
CA PRO A 383 2.26 19.75 -13.03
C PRO A 383 1.47 18.82 -13.96
N PRO A 384 0.24 18.43 -13.58
CA PRO A 384 -0.58 17.54 -14.39
C PRO A 384 -0.92 18.19 -15.73
N ARG A 385 -0.96 17.39 -16.79
CA ARG A 385 -1.40 17.85 -18.12
C ARG A 385 -2.91 18.10 -18.16
N GLU A 386 -3.66 17.30 -17.40
CA GLU A 386 -5.11 17.41 -17.20
C GLU A 386 -5.46 17.12 -15.74
N PRO A 387 -6.58 17.68 -15.20
CA PRO A 387 -7.01 17.34 -13.85
C PRO A 387 -7.34 15.85 -13.75
N GLU A 388 -6.68 15.17 -12.84
CA GLU A 388 -7.01 13.79 -12.52
C GLU A 388 -8.19 13.72 -11.54
N PHE A 389 -9.00 12.66 -11.67
CA PHE A 389 -10.05 12.39 -10.70
C PHE A 389 -9.47 11.67 -9.48
N GLU A 390 -9.97 12.05 -8.34
CA GLU A 390 -9.66 11.38 -7.08
C GLU A 390 -10.08 9.90 -7.15
N THR A 391 -9.11 8.99 -7.00
CA THR A 391 -9.35 7.54 -6.99
C THR A 391 -9.64 7.01 -5.60
N GLU A 392 -9.36 7.81 -4.56
CA GLU A 392 -9.65 7.49 -3.18
C GLU A 392 -10.57 8.55 -2.58
N PRO A 393 -11.55 8.17 -1.76
CA PRO A 393 -12.30 9.15 -1.00
C PRO A 393 -11.35 9.81 0.01
N THR A 394 -10.79 10.98 -0.37
CA THR A 394 -10.05 11.84 0.57
C THR A 394 -11.07 12.50 1.48
N GLY A 395 -11.24 12.03 2.64
CA GLY A 395 -12.17 12.63 3.59
C GLY A 395 -12.73 11.67 4.62
N PHE A 396 -12.00 10.63 4.85
CA PHE A 396 -12.16 9.85 6.06
C PHE A 396 -11.39 10.47 7.20
#